data_0d171cd5ab711a7f11a6db47a1951fda
#
_entry.id   0d171cd5ab711a7f11a6db47a1951fda
#
_cell.length_a   1.000
_cell.length_b   1.000
_cell.length_c   1.000
_cell.angle_alpha   90.00
_cell.angle_beta   90.00
_cell.angle_gamma   90.00
#
_symmetry.space_group_name_H-M   'P 1'
#
loop_
_entity.id
_entity.type
_entity.pdbx_description
1 polymer ?
#
loop_
_entity_poly.entity_id
_entity_poly.type
_entity_poly.pdbx_seq_one_letter_code
_entity_poly.pdbx_strand_id
1 'polypeptide(L)'
;MSENQKCPVSTDLTQNIEEMEFYFHDCADIKKKQMKLGRNQDTACYLTFIEVSVDMGTSALGETLKYLNGLTRDEILCTLQENALGISDATYFPTIEEAVSGLLTGEAILFVDGFDRAVKIPDDGYPNMGITEVDSEKVIRGSNEGFCDSVKQNAALIRKRIRSPRVKVRGLKAGIRSNTNVYLVYVEDLANPGLVKEIEKRLQDFKIDGILDSGMLEQLAEKKWYSPFPQFQTTQRPDRAAMAVLEGRVIVMCDNSPIGLILPTDYNSFIRTSDDYYSRFEIATFGRILRYLASFFAMTLPGFYLAVTNFHTQILPTTLLLSFAEARQGVPFPAVVEVLIMELSFELLREAGVRLPGAMGNTIGIVGGLIIGQAAVEANLVSPIVVIVISFTALCSFAIPNEEFATAFRILKFFFIAVCAWLGYFGMLLGLLAVLTHLSHLTSFGIPYLMPFVGADLNDYEDERDFIWRQPLRKLRRRPVYANPKERTKLTFSKKR
;
A
#
# COMPACT_ATOMS: atom_id res chain seq x y z
N MET A 1 -27.75 -13.03 4.39
CA MET A 1 -29.05 -12.76 3.74
C MET A 1 -28.85 -12.99 2.26
N SER A 2 -29.79 -13.69 1.61
CA SER A 2 -29.73 -14.03 0.18
C SER A 2 -29.76 -12.76 -0.68
N GLU A 3 -28.90 -12.67 -1.67
CA GLU A 3 -28.69 -11.54 -2.63
C GLU A 3 -29.92 -11.15 -3.47
N ASN A 4 -31.13 -11.55 -3.14
CA ASN A 4 -32.29 -11.43 -4.02
C ASN A 4 -33.55 -10.80 -3.41
N GLN A 5 -33.51 -10.22 -2.21
CA GLN A 5 -34.64 -9.42 -1.70
C GLN A 5 -34.31 -7.95 -1.87
N LYS A 6 -34.82 -7.32 -2.94
CA LYS A 6 -34.81 -5.86 -3.09
C LYS A 6 -35.74 -5.26 -2.02
N CYS A 7 -35.18 -4.41 -1.14
CA CYS A 7 -35.93 -3.70 -0.13
C CYS A 7 -36.50 -2.42 -0.76
N PRO A 8 -37.82 -2.25 -0.90
CA PRO A 8 -38.39 -1.01 -1.41
C PRO A 8 -38.14 0.14 -0.44
N VAL A 9 -37.97 1.35 -0.96
CA VAL A 9 -37.93 2.56 -0.12
C VAL A 9 -39.28 2.75 0.54
N SER A 10 -39.31 2.90 1.88
CA SER A 10 -40.51 3.12 2.65
C SER A 10 -40.90 4.60 2.63
N THR A 11 -42.20 4.89 2.74
CA THR A 11 -42.72 6.23 3.02
C THR A 11 -42.37 6.70 4.44
N ASP A 12 -42.08 5.76 5.37
CA ASP A 12 -41.57 6.09 6.70
C ASP A 12 -40.04 6.29 6.65
N LEU A 13 -39.65 7.54 6.91
CA LEU A 13 -38.22 7.92 6.90
C LEU A 13 -37.39 7.14 7.91
N THR A 14 -37.97 6.73 9.04
CA THR A 14 -37.27 6.01 10.11
C THR A 14 -36.79 4.66 9.64
N GLN A 15 -37.59 3.92 8.87
CA GLN A 15 -37.21 2.64 8.30
C GLN A 15 -36.06 2.78 7.28
N ASN A 16 -36.12 3.82 6.44
CA ASN A 16 -35.07 4.08 5.46
C ASN A 16 -33.74 4.44 6.14
N ILE A 17 -33.77 5.15 7.26
CA ILE A 17 -32.58 5.48 8.05
C ILE A 17 -31.98 4.20 8.65
N GLU A 18 -32.78 3.33 9.25
CA GLU A 18 -32.30 2.07 9.84
C GLU A 18 -31.63 1.19 8.81
N GLU A 19 -32.23 1.04 7.62
CA GLU A 19 -31.64 0.27 6.53
C GLU A 19 -30.32 0.89 6.03
N MET A 20 -30.27 2.20 5.82
CA MET A 20 -29.04 2.86 5.40
C MET A 20 -27.95 2.78 6.49
N GLU A 21 -28.32 2.83 7.77
CA GLU A 21 -27.36 2.65 8.86
C GLU A 21 -26.83 1.22 8.96
N PHE A 22 -27.65 0.23 8.63
CA PHE A 22 -27.22 -1.17 8.54
C PHE A 22 -26.12 -1.37 7.46
N TYR A 23 -26.29 -0.77 6.28
CA TYR A 23 -25.30 -0.85 5.21
C TYR A 23 -24.00 -0.10 5.55
N PHE A 24 -24.10 1.05 6.16
CA PHE A 24 -23.01 1.98 6.37
C PHE A 24 -22.62 2.18 7.86
N HIS A 25 -22.77 1.13 8.65
CA HIS A 25 -22.16 1.09 9.98
C HIS A 25 -20.62 1.09 9.85
N ASP A 26 -19.91 1.66 10.81
CA ASP A 26 -18.44 1.77 10.80
C ASP A 26 -17.85 2.46 9.53
N CYS A 27 -18.58 3.39 8.92
CA CYS A 27 -18.14 4.17 7.76
C CYS A 27 -18.00 5.66 8.15
N ALA A 28 -16.79 6.07 8.59
CA ALA A 28 -16.51 7.44 9.03
C ALA A 28 -16.45 8.44 7.85
N ASP A 29 -16.26 7.95 6.63
CA ASP A 29 -16.19 8.71 5.38
C ASP A 29 -17.58 9.07 4.81
N ILE A 30 -18.65 8.46 5.33
CA ILE A 30 -20.02 8.72 4.89
C ILE A 30 -20.71 9.66 5.88
N LYS A 31 -21.14 10.81 5.37
CA LYS A 31 -21.93 11.76 6.13
C LYS A 31 -23.41 11.40 6.09
N LYS A 32 -24.02 11.45 7.25
CA LYS A 32 -25.41 11.15 7.50
C LYS A 32 -26.02 12.37 8.20
N LYS A 33 -26.98 13.01 7.56
CA LYS A 33 -27.56 14.25 8.06
C LYS A 33 -29.08 14.18 8.03
N GLN A 34 -29.70 14.19 9.20
CA GLN A 34 -31.14 14.42 9.34
C GLN A 34 -31.38 15.92 9.37
N MET A 35 -32.31 16.38 8.56
CA MET A 35 -32.69 17.78 8.49
C MET A 35 -34.21 17.92 8.21
N LYS A 36 -34.74 19.15 8.36
CA LYS A 36 -36.09 19.47 7.95
C LYS A 36 -36.07 20.45 6.80
N LEU A 37 -36.84 20.16 5.78
CA LEU A 37 -37.01 20.98 4.57
C LEU A 37 -38.40 21.64 4.58
N GLY A 38 -38.55 22.57 3.64
CA GLY A 38 -39.80 23.29 3.45
C GLY A 38 -39.84 24.64 4.17
N ARG A 39 -40.73 25.53 3.65
CA ARG A 39 -40.91 26.90 4.16
C ARG A 39 -41.24 26.92 5.67
N ASN A 40 -41.96 25.90 6.17
CA ASN A 40 -42.35 25.76 7.57
C ASN A 40 -41.45 24.81 8.36
N GLN A 41 -40.39 24.22 7.74
CA GLN A 41 -39.51 23.18 8.31
C GLN A 41 -40.29 21.96 8.84
N ASP A 42 -41.35 21.56 8.14
CA ASP A 42 -42.30 20.52 8.53
C ASP A 42 -42.05 19.18 7.84
N THR A 43 -41.18 19.14 6.80
CA THR A 43 -40.83 17.93 6.03
C THR A 43 -39.51 17.37 6.51
N ALA A 44 -39.57 16.23 7.23
CA ALA A 44 -38.33 15.53 7.63
C ALA A 44 -37.65 14.91 6.42
N CYS A 45 -36.31 14.97 6.38
CA CYS A 45 -35.53 14.31 5.36
C CYS A 45 -34.21 13.81 5.91
N TYR A 46 -33.63 12.82 5.19
CA TYR A 46 -32.34 12.23 5.50
C TYR A 46 -31.46 12.29 4.28
N LEU A 47 -30.31 12.95 4.44
CA LEU A 47 -29.29 13.13 3.41
C LEU A 47 -28.07 12.30 3.74
N THR A 48 -27.59 11.52 2.79
CA THR A 48 -26.38 10.71 2.93
C THR A 48 -25.49 10.86 1.70
N PHE A 49 -24.17 11.02 1.93
CA PHE A 49 -23.17 11.22 0.88
C PHE A 49 -21.75 10.91 1.40
N ILE A 50 -20.83 10.65 0.49
CA ILE A 50 -19.41 10.54 0.81
C ILE A 50 -18.85 11.95 1.04
N GLU A 51 -18.19 12.20 2.19
CA GLU A 51 -17.82 13.54 2.67
C GLU A 51 -17.05 14.39 1.63
N VAL A 52 -16.18 13.77 0.83
CA VAL A 52 -15.32 14.47 -0.14
C VAL A 52 -15.84 14.43 -1.58
N SER A 53 -16.97 13.75 -1.84
CA SER A 53 -17.55 13.65 -3.20
C SER A 53 -18.61 14.72 -3.47
N VAL A 54 -18.97 15.50 -2.47
CA VAL A 54 -20.06 16.47 -2.54
C VAL A 54 -19.56 17.85 -2.09
N ASP A 55 -19.70 18.85 -2.95
CA ASP A 55 -19.45 20.25 -2.60
C ASP A 55 -20.76 20.94 -2.19
N MET A 56 -20.89 21.22 -0.89
CA MET A 56 -22.11 21.84 -0.34
C MET A 56 -22.30 23.32 -0.72
N GLY A 57 -21.29 23.95 -1.33
CA GLY A 57 -21.30 25.41 -1.58
C GLY A 57 -21.91 25.83 -2.90
N THR A 58 -21.56 25.17 -3.98
CA THR A 58 -21.89 25.56 -5.38
C THR A 58 -22.51 24.44 -6.21
N SER A 59 -22.77 23.30 -5.59
CA SER A 59 -23.23 22.08 -6.24
C SER A 59 -24.74 22.04 -6.48
N ALA A 60 -25.16 21.11 -7.34
CA ALA A 60 -26.54 20.77 -7.59
C ALA A 60 -27.31 20.43 -6.30
N LEU A 61 -26.63 19.82 -5.33
CA LEU A 61 -27.19 19.53 -4.01
C LEU A 61 -27.59 20.82 -3.27
N GLY A 62 -26.68 21.81 -3.23
CA GLY A 62 -26.95 23.09 -2.54
C GLY A 62 -28.10 23.86 -3.17
N GLU A 63 -28.20 23.86 -4.50
CA GLU A 63 -29.32 24.49 -5.25
C GLU A 63 -30.63 23.76 -5.01
N THR A 64 -30.61 22.43 -5.07
CA THR A 64 -31.78 21.59 -4.78
C THR A 64 -32.33 21.83 -3.39
N LEU A 65 -31.48 21.83 -2.37
CA LEU A 65 -31.88 22.06 -1.00
C LEU A 65 -32.46 23.48 -0.81
N LYS A 66 -31.90 24.51 -1.46
CA LYS A 66 -32.45 25.88 -1.45
C LYS A 66 -33.82 25.94 -2.11
N TYR A 67 -33.99 25.28 -3.25
CA TYR A 67 -35.27 25.21 -3.95
C TYR A 67 -36.36 24.53 -3.10
N LEU A 68 -36.06 23.35 -2.55
CA LEU A 68 -37.00 22.62 -1.70
C LEU A 68 -37.38 23.39 -0.41
N ASN A 69 -36.45 24.16 0.16
CA ASN A 69 -36.73 25.01 1.33
C ASN A 69 -37.69 26.18 1.03
N GLY A 70 -37.88 26.53 -0.22
CA GLY A 70 -38.87 27.53 -0.64
C GLY A 70 -40.34 27.04 -0.74
N LEU A 71 -40.51 25.70 -0.77
CA LEU A 71 -41.79 25.03 -1.01
C LEU A 71 -42.48 24.62 0.29
N THR A 72 -43.80 24.38 0.26
CA THR A 72 -44.57 23.71 1.31
C THR A 72 -44.39 22.18 1.19
N ARG A 73 -44.82 21.45 2.27
CA ARG A 73 -44.70 19.96 2.27
C ARG A 73 -45.42 19.31 1.09
N ASP A 74 -46.62 19.75 0.79
CA ASP A 74 -47.44 19.19 -0.30
C ASP A 74 -46.82 19.54 -1.66
N GLU A 75 -46.28 20.73 -1.84
CA GLU A 75 -45.55 21.13 -3.04
C GLU A 75 -44.23 20.33 -3.22
N ILE A 76 -43.49 20.04 -2.14
CA ILE A 76 -42.30 19.19 -2.16
C ILE A 76 -42.66 17.79 -2.67
N LEU A 77 -43.69 17.17 -2.08
CA LEU A 77 -44.09 15.82 -2.49
C LEU A 77 -44.62 15.79 -3.94
N CYS A 78 -45.37 16.79 -4.37
CA CYS A 78 -45.85 16.93 -5.74
C CYS A 78 -44.68 17.08 -6.73
N THR A 79 -43.69 17.95 -6.41
CA THR A 79 -42.48 18.18 -7.23
C THR A 79 -41.66 16.89 -7.36
N LEU A 80 -41.54 16.10 -6.30
CA LEU A 80 -40.81 14.81 -6.32
C LEU A 80 -41.57 13.75 -7.11
N GLN A 81 -42.92 13.70 -7.02
CA GLN A 81 -43.76 12.77 -7.78
C GLN A 81 -43.75 13.07 -9.29
N GLU A 82 -43.74 14.34 -9.66
CA GLU A 82 -43.73 14.80 -11.05
C GLU A 82 -42.31 14.82 -11.69
N ASN A 83 -41.28 14.44 -10.96
CA ASN A 83 -39.87 14.55 -11.39
C ASN A 83 -39.46 15.99 -11.80
N ALA A 84 -40.00 16.99 -11.12
CA ALA A 84 -39.89 18.40 -11.48
C ALA A 84 -38.81 19.17 -10.71
N LEU A 85 -37.74 18.50 -10.25
CA LEU A 85 -36.64 19.11 -9.49
C LEU A 85 -35.77 20.10 -10.29
N GLY A 86 -35.98 20.20 -11.61
CA GLY A 86 -35.22 21.13 -12.46
C GLY A 86 -33.76 20.77 -12.70
N ILE A 87 -33.32 19.60 -12.24
CA ILE A 87 -31.95 19.08 -12.42
C ILE A 87 -32.00 18.03 -13.52
N SER A 88 -31.19 18.19 -14.57
CA SER A 88 -31.21 17.33 -15.78
C SER A 88 -30.94 15.84 -15.50
N ASP A 89 -30.23 15.53 -14.41
CA ASP A 89 -29.77 14.17 -14.10
C ASP A 89 -30.27 13.62 -12.74
N ALA A 90 -31.31 14.26 -12.16
CA ALA A 90 -31.96 13.70 -10.98
C ALA A 90 -32.61 12.36 -11.32
N THR A 91 -32.23 11.31 -10.61
CA THR A 91 -32.74 9.94 -10.79
C THR A 91 -33.41 9.49 -9.50
N TYR A 92 -34.51 8.75 -9.62
CA TYR A 92 -35.27 8.26 -8.49
C TYR A 92 -35.08 6.76 -8.33
N PHE A 93 -34.68 6.34 -7.15
CA PHE A 93 -34.42 4.94 -6.82
C PHE A 93 -35.58 4.36 -6.02
N PRO A 94 -36.28 3.34 -6.53
CA PRO A 94 -37.38 2.68 -5.81
C PRO A 94 -36.92 1.73 -4.72
N THR A 95 -35.61 1.36 -4.69
CA THR A 95 -35.07 0.39 -3.72
C THR A 95 -33.87 0.95 -2.97
N ILE A 96 -33.66 0.47 -1.75
CA ILE A 96 -32.52 0.84 -0.91
C ILE A 96 -31.19 0.43 -1.55
N GLU A 97 -31.13 -0.75 -2.20
CA GLU A 97 -29.92 -1.22 -2.87
C GLU A 97 -29.49 -0.32 -4.03
N GLU A 98 -30.48 0.23 -4.78
CA GLU A 98 -30.19 1.22 -5.83
C GLU A 98 -29.69 2.53 -5.24
N ALA A 99 -30.27 2.99 -4.13
CA ALA A 99 -29.81 4.15 -3.39
C ALA A 99 -28.37 3.95 -2.85
N VAL A 100 -28.07 2.78 -2.28
CA VAL A 100 -26.72 2.40 -1.83
C VAL A 100 -25.74 2.39 -3.02
N SER A 101 -26.16 1.85 -4.16
CA SER A 101 -25.32 1.85 -5.37
C SER A 101 -25.04 3.26 -5.87
N GLY A 102 -26.05 4.14 -5.87
CA GLY A 102 -25.91 5.55 -6.25
C GLY A 102 -24.93 6.29 -5.32
N LEU A 103 -25.03 6.08 -4.01
CA LEU A 103 -24.11 6.67 -3.04
C LEU A 103 -22.65 6.20 -3.30
N LEU A 104 -22.48 4.92 -3.62
CA LEU A 104 -21.15 4.35 -3.92
C LEU A 104 -20.58 4.80 -5.28
N THR A 105 -21.36 5.46 -6.13
CA THR A 105 -20.84 6.15 -7.32
C THR A 105 -20.33 7.56 -7.03
N GLY A 106 -20.50 8.05 -5.79
CA GLY A 106 -20.00 9.33 -5.32
C GLY A 106 -21.05 10.44 -5.29
N GLU A 107 -22.33 10.07 -5.38
CA GLU A 107 -23.44 11.00 -5.45
C GLU A 107 -24.16 11.16 -4.12
N ALA A 108 -24.95 12.23 -3.97
CA ALA A 108 -25.76 12.46 -2.78
C ALA A 108 -27.12 11.77 -2.92
N ILE A 109 -27.59 11.13 -1.84
CA ILE A 109 -28.88 10.47 -1.78
C ILE A 109 -29.73 11.15 -0.72
N LEU A 110 -30.91 11.60 -1.12
CA LEU A 110 -31.91 12.26 -0.27
C LEU A 110 -33.15 11.39 -0.13
N PHE A 111 -33.54 11.10 1.10
CA PHE A 111 -34.81 10.49 1.45
C PHE A 111 -35.71 11.55 2.07
N VAL A 112 -36.99 11.57 1.69
CA VAL A 112 -37.98 12.55 2.16
C VAL A 112 -39.15 11.80 2.79
N ASP A 113 -39.57 12.23 3.96
CA ASP A 113 -40.70 11.63 4.67
C ASP A 113 -42.03 11.75 3.88
N GLY A 114 -42.69 10.62 3.72
CA GLY A 114 -43.93 10.53 2.88
C GLY A 114 -43.66 10.23 1.41
N PHE A 115 -42.39 10.11 0.95
CA PHE A 115 -42.04 9.78 -0.42
C PHE A 115 -41.50 8.36 -0.52
N ASP A 116 -41.93 7.58 -1.51
CA ASP A 116 -41.66 6.15 -1.67
C ASP A 116 -40.39 5.83 -2.51
N ARG A 117 -39.55 6.84 -2.77
CA ARG A 117 -38.32 6.72 -3.56
C ARG A 117 -37.18 7.53 -2.93
N ALA A 118 -35.96 7.10 -3.14
CA ALA A 118 -34.78 7.89 -2.84
C ALA A 118 -34.44 8.79 -4.03
N VAL A 119 -34.08 10.03 -3.76
CA VAL A 119 -33.68 11.02 -4.77
C VAL A 119 -32.16 11.00 -4.88
N LYS A 120 -31.65 10.66 -6.03
CA LYS A 120 -30.26 10.82 -6.40
C LYS A 120 -30.04 12.26 -6.87
N ILE A 121 -29.13 12.96 -6.25
CA ILE A 121 -28.71 14.29 -6.64
C ILE A 121 -27.29 14.16 -7.21
N PRO A 122 -27.09 14.47 -8.52
CA PRO A 122 -25.76 14.44 -9.11
C PRO A 122 -24.89 15.52 -8.49
N ASP A 123 -23.66 15.18 -8.19
CA ASP A 123 -22.64 16.11 -7.74
C ASP A 123 -21.31 15.78 -8.43
N ASP A 124 -20.22 16.50 -8.17
CA ASP A 124 -18.93 16.35 -8.85
C ASP A 124 -18.31 14.95 -8.74
N GLY A 125 -18.87 14.10 -7.89
CA GLY A 125 -18.43 12.72 -7.71
C GLY A 125 -17.12 12.60 -6.93
N TYR A 126 -16.38 11.51 -7.17
CA TYR A 126 -15.11 11.29 -6.48
C TYR A 126 -14.07 12.35 -6.85
N PRO A 127 -13.26 12.79 -5.88
CA PRO A 127 -12.23 13.78 -6.13
C PRO A 127 -11.31 13.30 -7.26
N ASN A 128 -11.25 14.09 -8.32
CA ASN A 128 -10.28 13.93 -9.37
C ASN A 128 -9.07 14.78 -8.97
N MET A 129 -8.13 14.16 -8.30
CA MET A 129 -6.84 14.79 -8.08
C MET A 129 -6.18 14.89 -9.45
N GLY A 130 -5.79 16.09 -9.87
CA GLY A 130 -4.92 16.28 -11.03
C GLY A 130 -3.75 15.30 -10.93
N ILE A 131 -3.09 15.01 -12.03
CA ILE A 131 -2.02 14.01 -12.16
C ILE A 131 -0.95 14.31 -11.10
N THR A 132 -1.14 13.81 -9.87
CA THR A 132 -0.07 13.74 -8.88
C THR A 132 0.68 12.46 -9.22
N GLU A 133 1.77 12.61 -9.96
CA GLU A 133 2.61 11.46 -10.31
C GLU A 133 3.17 10.87 -9.02
N VAL A 134 3.01 9.57 -8.86
CA VAL A 134 3.62 8.82 -7.77
C VAL A 134 5.11 8.70 -8.08
N ASP A 135 5.95 9.48 -7.39
CA ASP A 135 7.39 9.48 -7.63
C ASP A 135 8.09 8.23 -7.11
N SER A 136 7.63 7.67 -6.00
CA SER A 136 8.27 6.54 -5.31
C SER A 136 7.90 5.15 -5.84
N GLU A 137 6.71 4.98 -6.46
CA GLU A 137 6.21 3.69 -6.94
C GLU A 137 5.79 3.78 -8.42
N LYS A 138 6.73 4.12 -9.31
CA LYS A 138 6.48 4.20 -10.75
C LYS A 138 6.12 2.84 -11.33
N VAL A 139 5.09 2.80 -12.18
CA VAL A 139 4.65 1.61 -12.90
C VAL A 139 4.63 1.89 -14.40
N ILE A 140 4.91 0.85 -15.19
CA ILE A 140 4.86 0.93 -16.66
C ILE A 140 3.40 0.93 -17.13
N ARG A 141 2.54 0.21 -16.42
CA ARG A 141 1.12 0.09 -16.76
C ARG A 141 0.27 0.19 -15.50
N GLY A 142 -0.72 1.08 -15.51
CA GLY A 142 -1.64 1.25 -14.38
C GLY A 142 -2.12 2.68 -14.22
N SER A 143 -2.76 2.97 -13.09
CA SER A 143 -3.20 4.32 -12.72
C SER A 143 -1.99 5.17 -12.31
N ASN A 144 -1.95 6.43 -12.69
CA ASN A 144 -0.96 7.40 -12.21
C ASN A 144 -1.44 8.16 -10.98
N GLU A 145 -2.66 7.90 -10.53
CA GLU A 145 -3.28 8.54 -9.38
C GLU A 145 -2.62 8.07 -8.08
N GLY A 146 -2.10 9.00 -7.29
CA GLY A 146 -1.47 8.78 -5.99
C GLY A 146 -2.34 9.23 -4.82
N PHE A 147 -1.98 8.81 -3.60
CA PHE A 147 -2.53 9.33 -2.37
C PHE A 147 -2.03 10.78 -2.11
N CYS A 148 -2.82 11.53 -1.33
CA CYS A 148 -2.51 12.89 -0.90
C CYS A 148 -2.49 12.98 0.63
N ASP A 149 -2.20 14.18 1.15
CA ASP A 149 -2.11 14.42 2.60
C ASP A 149 -3.46 14.32 3.34
N SER A 150 -4.59 14.30 2.62
CA SER A 150 -5.91 14.20 3.24
C SER A 150 -6.38 12.75 3.34
N VAL A 151 -6.51 12.23 4.56
CA VAL A 151 -6.98 10.85 4.81
C VAL A 151 -8.38 10.60 4.26
N LYS A 152 -9.23 11.62 4.23
CA LYS A 152 -10.61 11.52 3.70
C LYS A 152 -10.60 11.30 2.19
N GLN A 153 -9.78 12.06 1.46
CA GLN A 153 -9.61 11.90 0.02
C GLN A 153 -9.00 10.53 -0.31
N ASN A 154 -8.02 10.08 0.46
CA ASN A 154 -7.39 8.78 0.29
C ASN A 154 -8.38 7.62 0.47
N ALA A 155 -9.26 7.69 1.47
CA ALA A 155 -10.34 6.72 1.66
C ALA A 155 -11.32 6.71 0.48
N ALA A 156 -11.71 7.88 -0.04
CA ALA A 156 -12.56 8.00 -1.22
C ALA A 156 -11.90 7.42 -2.48
N LEU A 157 -10.59 7.58 -2.67
CA LEU A 157 -9.85 6.97 -3.80
C LEU A 157 -9.87 5.44 -3.75
N ILE A 158 -9.86 4.82 -2.56
CA ILE A 158 -10.03 3.37 -2.41
C ILE A 158 -11.47 2.98 -2.72
N ARG A 159 -12.45 3.73 -2.18
CA ARG A 159 -13.88 3.48 -2.40
C ARG A 159 -14.28 3.62 -3.88
N LYS A 160 -13.71 4.59 -4.60
CA LYS A 160 -13.86 4.76 -6.05
C LYS A 160 -13.54 3.47 -6.82
N ARG A 161 -12.55 2.68 -6.35
CA ARG A 161 -12.11 1.43 -6.97
C ARG A 161 -12.89 0.21 -6.46
N ILE A 162 -13.37 0.25 -5.21
CA ILE A 162 -14.12 -0.84 -4.59
C ILE A 162 -15.51 -0.31 -4.21
N ARG A 163 -16.43 -0.33 -5.15
CA ARG A 163 -17.81 0.16 -4.97
C ARG A 163 -18.66 -0.90 -4.27
N SER A 164 -18.37 -1.13 -2.99
CA SER A 164 -19.08 -2.12 -2.17
C SER A 164 -19.41 -1.52 -0.80
N PRO A 165 -20.64 -1.71 -0.27
CA PRO A 165 -21.02 -1.27 1.07
C PRO A 165 -20.26 -2.05 2.18
N ARG A 166 -19.64 -3.18 1.82
CA ARG A 166 -18.80 -3.96 2.74
C ARG A 166 -17.42 -3.34 2.99
N VAL A 167 -17.02 -2.33 2.21
CA VAL A 167 -15.83 -1.54 2.53
C VAL A 167 -16.15 -0.68 3.75
N LYS A 168 -15.42 -0.93 4.83
CA LYS A 168 -15.53 -0.17 6.08
C LYS A 168 -14.36 0.78 6.21
N VAL A 169 -14.64 1.97 6.71
CA VAL A 169 -13.65 3.01 6.97
C VAL A 169 -13.81 3.42 8.43
N ARG A 170 -13.05 2.76 9.31
CA ARG A 170 -13.11 3.03 10.74
C ARG A 170 -12.19 4.18 11.11
N GLY A 171 -12.77 5.24 11.67
CA GLY A 171 -12.03 6.42 12.10
C GLY A 171 -11.50 6.29 13.53
N LEU A 172 -10.22 6.56 13.72
CA LEU A 172 -9.55 6.68 15.00
C LEU A 172 -8.87 8.04 15.10
N LYS A 173 -8.45 8.41 16.31
CA LYS A 173 -7.65 9.60 16.57
C LYS A 173 -6.37 9.21 17.29
N ALA A 174 -5.24 9.74 16.82
CA ALA A 174 -3.93 9.51 17.40
C ALA A 174 -3.24 10.83 17.76
N GLY A 175 -2.44 10.79 18.84
CA GLY A 175 -1.79 11.98 19.39
C GLY A 175 -2.68 12.79 20.34
N ILE A 176 -2.16 13.11 21.53
CA ILE A 176 -2.92 13.82 22.58
C ILE A 176 -3.18 15.28 22.17
N ARG A 177 -2.21 15.91 21.52
CA ARG A 177 -2.26 17.32 21.09
C ARG A 177 -2.61 17.48 19.62
N SER A 178 -2.05 16.65 18.74
CA SER A 178 -2.31 16.72 17.29
C SER A 178 -3.73 16.26 16.94
N ASN A 179 -4.27 15.29 17.68
CA ASN A 179 -5.62 14.75 17.46
C ASN A 179 -5.82 14.28 15.99
N THR A 180 -4.74 13.73 15.40
CA THR A 180 -4.64 13.35 13.99
C THR A 180 -5.65 12.26 13.65
N ASN A 181 -6.42 12.44 12.57
CA ASN A 181 -7.34 11.42 12.12
C ASN A 181 -6.57 10.25 11.48
N VAL A 182 -6.92 9.05 11.88
CA VAL A 182 -6.37 7.80 11.36
C VAL A 182 -7.53 6.94 10.87
N TYR A 183 -7.46 6.48 9.63
CA TYR A 183 -8.49 5.64 9.03
C TYR A 183 -7.96 4.23 8.81
N LEU A 184 -8.76 3.24 9.26
CA LEU A 184 -8.57 1.83 8.94
C LEU A 184 -9.57 1.47 7.84
N VAL A 185 -9.06 1.07 6.67
CA VAL A 185 -9.88 0.67 5.52
C VAL A 185 -9.73 -0.83 5.28
N TYR A 186 -10.84 -1.54 5.24
CA TYR A 186 -10.89 -2.98 5.02
C TYR A 186 -12.24 -3.40 4.44
N VAL A 187 -12.32 -4.62 3.91
CA VAL A 187 -13.59 -5.24 3.50
C VAL A 187 -14.05 -6.18 4.59
N GLU A 188 -15.25 -5.95 5.12
CA GLU A 188 -15.79 -6.59 6.34
C GLU A 188 -15.86 -8.12 6.28
N ASP A 189 -16.27 -8.67 5.14
CA ASP A 189 -16.36 -10.12 4.93
C ASP A 189 -15.00 -10.76 4.61
N LEU A 190 -14.04 -9.99 4.07
CA LEU A 190 -12.74 -10.49 3.65
C LEU A 190 -11.68 -10.39 4.74
N ALA A 191 -11.68 -9.32 5.52
CA ALA A 191 -10.70 -9.12 6.58
C ALA A 191 -10.98 -10.06 7.76
N ASN A 192 -9.92 -10.55 8.38
CA ASN A 192 -10.07 -11.32 9.63
C ASN A 192 -10.45 -10.36 10.78
N PRO A 193 -11.59 -10.55 11.45
CA PRO A 193 -12.01 -9.66 12.54
C PRO A 193 -11.02 -9.58 13.71
N GLY A 194 -10.27 -10.68 13.97
CA GLY A 194 -9.23 -10.69 14.99
C GLY A 194 -8.06 -9.79 14.63
N LEU A 195 -7.69 -9.75 13.34
CA LEU A 195 -6.65 -8.87 12.81
C LEU A 195 -7.05 -7.39 12.96
N VAL A 196 -8.26 -7.02 12.56
CA VAL A 196 -8.75 -5.63 12.65
C VAL A 196 -8.70 -5.13 14.10
N LYS A 197 -9.16 -5.94 15.06
CA LYS A 197 -9.11 -5.62 16.49
C LYS A 197 -7.69 -5.49 17.02
N GLU A 198 -6.78 -6.35 16.59
CA GLU A 198 -5.36 -6.29 16.99
C GLU A 198 -4.67 -5.04 16.46
N ILE A 199 -4.95 -4.64 15.20
CA ILE A 199 -4.44 -3.40 14.61
C ILE A 199 -4.97 -2.20 15.39
N GLU A 200 -6.29 -2.13 15.60
CA GLU A 200 -6.93 -1.05 16.36
C GLU A 200 -6.34 -0.90 17.77
N LYS A 201 -6.19 -2.03 18.47
CA LYS A 201 -5.57 -2.06 19.79
C LYS A 201 -4.16 -1.49 19.78
N ARG A 202 -3.30 -1.91 18.85
CA ARG A 202 -1.91 -1.42 18.78
C ARG A 202 -1.81 0.05 18.44
N LEU A 203 -2.69 0.56 17.58
CA LEU A 203 -2.75 1.98 17.24
C LEU A 203 -3.24 2.86 18.39
N GLN A 204 -3.87 2.27 19.42
CA GLN A 204 -4.37 2.95 20.62
C GLN A 204 -3.52 2.68 21.87
N ASP A 205 -2.57 1.75 21.81
CA ASP A 205 -1.80 1.29 22.98
C ASP A 205 -0.69 2.25 23.41
N PHE A 206 -0.50 3.35 22.70
CA PHE A 206 0.51 4.36 23.00
C PHE A 206 -0.09 5.75 23.18
N LYS A 207 0.58 6.58 23.99
CA LYS A 207 0.25 7.98 24.22
C LYS A 207 1.44 8.84 23.81
N ILE A 208 1.27 9.62 22.77
CA ILE A 208 2.27 10.57 22.26
C ILE A 208 1.61 11.93 22.05
N ASP A 209 2.35 13.01 22.13
CA ASP A 209 1.83 14.38 21.94
C ASP A 209 1.26 14.60 20.55
N GLY A 210 1.93 14.10 19.51
CA GLY A 210 1.47 14.25 18.14
C GLY A 210 1.94 13.15 17.20
N ILE A 211 1.10 12.84 16.21
CA ILE A 211 1.42 12.03 15.05
C ILE A 211 1.36 12.95 13.83
N LEU A 212 2.50 13.13 13.18
CA LEU A 212 2.66 14.06 12.05
C LEU A 212 2.77 13.36 10.71
N ASP A 213 3.12 12.06 10.72
CA ASP A 213 3.25 11.24 9.52
C ASP A 213 2.98 9.76 9.83
N SER A 214 2.67 8.97 8.79
CA SER A 214 2.42 7.53 8.87
C SER A 214 3.62 6.73 9.41
N GLY A 215 4.85 7.16 9.14
CA GLY A 215 6.06 6.52 9.65
C GLY A 215 6.19 6.55 11.18
N MET A 216 5.60 7.55 11.84
CA MET A 216 5.52 7.56 13.32
C MET A 216 4.54 6.50 13.83
N LEU A 217 3.41 6.31 13.15
CA LEU A 217 2.44 5.26 13.50
C LEU A 217 3.06 3.86 13.32
N GLU A 218 3.78 3.66 12.23
CA GLU A 218 4.48 2.42 11.94
C GLU A 218 5.44 2.05 13.07
N GLN A 219 6.39 2.93 13.40
CA GLN A 219 7.38 2.70 14.43
C GLN A 219 6.79 2.40 15.82
N LEU A 220 5.67 3.07 16.18
CA LEU A 220 5.00 2.86 17.47
C LEU A 220 4.15 1.60 17.50
N ALA A 221 3.63 1.15 16.38
CA ALA A 221 2.78 -0.04 16.27
C ALA A 221 3.58 -1.33 16.02
N GLU A 222 4.85 -1.23 15.62
CA GLU A 222 5.74 -2.38 15.40
C GLU A 222 6.03 -3.13 16.68
N LYS A 223 5.91 -4.46 16.64
CA LYS A 223 6.21 -5.32 17.80
C LYS A 223 7.71 -5.55 17.97
N LYS A 224 8.45 -5.70 16.88
CA LYS A 224 9.89 -5.97 16.87
C LYS A 224 10.66 -4.79 16.31
N TRP A 225 10.64 -3.67 17.03
CA TRP A 225 11.28 -2.40 16.67
C TRP A 225 12.78 -2.49 16.35
N TYR A 226 13.47 -3.55 16.83
CA TYR A 226 14.91 -3.77 16.59
C TYR A 226 15.20 -4.50 15.27
N SER A 227 14.17 -4.98 14.57
CA SER A 227 14.34 -5.64 13.27
C SER A 227 14.65 -4.61 12.20
N PRO A 228 15.66 -4.83 11.34
CA PRO A 228 15.87 -3.97 10.19
C PRO A 228 14.80 -4.16 9.10
N PHE A 229 14.02 -5.24 9.17
CA PHE A 229 12.97 -5.54 8.20
C PHE A 229 11.66 -4.88 8.61
N PRO A 230 11.02 -4.09 7.70
CA PRO A 230 9.75 -3.43 7.98
C PRO A 230 8.63 -4.45 8.19
N GLN A 231 7.75 -4.20 9.16
CA GLN A 231 6.60 -5.05 9.48
C GLN A 231 5.29 -4.52 8.87
N PHE A 232 5.36 -3.36 8.22
CA PHE A 232 4.31 -2.70 7.46
C PHE A 232 4.79 -2.55 6.02
N GLN A 233 3.88 -2.56 5.08
CA GLN A 233 4.18 -2.28 3.69
C GLN A 233 3.61 -0.91 3.32
N THR A 234 4.47 0.01 2.97
CA THR A 234 4.08 1.37 2.54
C THR A 234 3.64 1.38 1.08
N THR A 235 2.66 2.24 0.76
CA THR A 235 2.25 2.52 -0.62
C THR A 235 1.70 3.92 -0.77
N GLN A 236 2.04 4.58 -1.87
CA GLN A 236 1.42 5.85 -2.31
C GLN A 236 0.31 5.60 -3.34
N ARG A 237 0.07 4.35 -3.71
CA ARG A 237 -0.83 3.97 -4.81
C ARG A 237 -2.17 3.45 -4.33
N PRO A 238 -3.29 4.15 -4.67
CA PRO A 238 -4.64 3.69 -4.33
C PRO A 238 -5.05 2.36 -5.00
N ASP A 239 -4.51 2.03 -6.18
CA ASP A 239 -4.78 0.75 -6.84
C ASP A 239 -4.13 -0.43 -6.10
N ARG A 240 -2.89 -0.27 -5.60
CA ARG A 240 -2.21 -1.27 -4.77
C ARG A 240 -2.92 -1.46 -3.43
N ALA A 241 -3.32 -0.35 -2.79
CA ALA A 241 -4.11 -0.37 -1.58
C ALA A 241 -5.44 -1.12 -1.78
N ALA A 242 -6.19 -0.81 -2.86
CA ALA A 242 -7.43 -1.49 -3.18
C ALA A 242 -7.24 -3.00 -3.42
N MET A 243 -6.17 -3.40 -4.13
CA MET A 243 -5.82 -4.81 -4.29
C MET A 243 -5.57 -5.50 -2.96
N ALA A 244 -4.81 -4.87 -2.06
CA ALA A 244 -4.51 -5.43 -0.74
C ALA A 244 -5.79 -5.61 0.11
N VAL A 245 -6.71 -4.65 0.08
CA VAL A 245 -8.00 -4.73 0.78
C VAL A 245 -8.87 -5.87 0.22
N LEU A 246 -8.87 -6.08 -1.10
CA LEU A 246 -9.55 -7.23 -1.75
C LEU A 246 -8.89 -8.58 -1.45
N GLU A 247 -7.64 -8.58 -1.02
CA GLU A 247 -6.94 -9.77 -0.51
C GLU A 247 -7.22 -10.06 0.97
N GLY A 248 -8.02 -9.22 1.65
CA GLY A 248 -8.35 -9.36 3.06
C GLY A 248 -7.39 -8.66 4.02
N ARG A 249 -6.50 -7.79 3.51
CA ARG A 249 -5.62 -6.95 4.31
C ARG A 249 -6.34 -5.69 4.78
N VAL A 250 -5.76 -5.00 5.74
CA VAL A 250 -6.21 -3.71 6.26
C VAL A 250 -5.23 -2.63 5.81
N ILE A 251 -5.75 -1.48 5.42
CA ILE A 251 -4.95 -0.29 5.14
C ILE A 251 -5.13 0.69 6.28
N VAL A 252 -4.03 1.19 6.82
CA VAL A 252 -4.01 2.29 7.79
C VAL A 252 -3.49 3.54 7.11
N MET A 253 -4.22 4.63 7.21
CA MET A 253 -3.85 5.94 6.66
C MET A 253 -4.04 7.01 7.72
N CYS A 254 -3.24 8.06 7.71
CA CYS A 254 -3.42 9.20 8.60
C CYS A 254 -3.42 10.52 7.81
N ASP A 255 -3.95 11.57 8.43
CA ASP A 255 -3.83 12.93 7.88
C ASP A 255 -2.37 13.36 7.84
N ASN A 256 -2.06 14.25 6.92
CA ASN A 256 -0.73 14.84 6.65
C ASN A 256 0.29 13.83 6.10
N SER A 257 -0.16 12.70 5.54
CA SER A 257 0.72 11.72 4.92
C SER A 257 0.10 11.12 3.66
N PRO A 258 0.80 11.15 2.52
CA PRO A 258 0.34 10.53 1.28
C PRO A 258 0.65 9.04 1.23
N ILE A 259 0.90 8.40 2.37
CA ILE A 259 1.31 7.00 2.46
C ILE A 259 0.24 6.18 3.18
N GLY A 260 -0.17 5.09 2.56
CA GLY A 260 -0.99 4.04 3.18
C GLY A 260 -0.13 2.88 3.67
N LEU A 261 -0.37 2.43 4.89
CA LEU A 261 0.29 1.30 5.54
C LEU A 261 -0.56 0.03 5.35
N ILE A 262 -0.06 -0.95 4.63
CA ILE A 262 -0.73 -2.22 4.33
C ILE A 262 -0.36 -3.26 5.39
N LEU A 263 -1.36 -3.91 5.97
CA LEU A 263 -1.26 -4.89 7.06
C LEU A 263 -2.18 -6.11 6.84
N PRO A 264 -1.75 -7.31 7.23
CA PRO A 264 -0.40 -7.73 7.57
C PRO A 264 0.48 -7.81 6.32
N THR A 265 1.77 -7.97 6.50
CA THR A 265 2.72 -8.09 5.39
C THR A 265 3.66 -9.28 5.57
N ASP A 266 4.24 -9.74 4.46
CA ASP A 266 5.24 -10.80 4.38
C ASP A 266 6.41 -10.38 3.49
N TYR A 267 7.49 -11.14 3.50
CA TYR A 267 8.67 -10.93 2.67
C TYR A 267 8.32 -10.79 1.18
N ASN A 268 7.41 -11.63 0.69
CA ASN A 268 6.99 -11.67 -0.70
C ASN A 268 6.22 -10.39 -1.11
N SER A 269 5.48 -9.79 -0.19
CA SER A 269 4.75 -8.53 -0.42
C SER A 269 5.66 -7.37 -0.81
N PHE A 270 6.89 -7.32 -0.30
CA PHE A 270 7.88 -6.30 -0.62
C PHE A 270 8.57 -6.51 -1.98
N ILE A 271 8.61 -7.76 -2.45
CA ILE A 271 9.20 -8.12 -3.77
C ILE A 271 8.19 -7.93 -4.91
N ARG A 272 6.88 -8.04 -4.62
CA ARG A 272 5.80 -7.86 -5.59
C ARG A 272 5.61 -6.40 -5.96
N THR A 273 5.31 -6.15 -7.24
CA THR A 273 4.90 -4.84 -7.76
C THR A 273 3.51 -4.92 -8.37
N SER A 274 2.83 -3.79 -8.53
CA SER A 274 1.54 -3.72 -9.24
C SER A 274 1.66 -4.18 -10.70
N ASP A 275 2.80 -3.89 -11.34
CA ASP A 275 3.10 -4.32 -12.73
C ASP A 275 3.06 -5.84 -12.90
N ASP A 276 3.37 -6.60 -11.86
CA ASP A 276 3.31 -8.07 -11.92
C ASP A 276 1.90 -8.57 -12.24
N TYR A 277 0.84 -7.83 -11.86
CA TYR A 277 -0.55 -8.21 -12.09
C TYR A 277 -1.13 -7.62 -13.37
N TYR A 278 -0.51 -6.56 -13.91
CA TYR A 278 -0.94 -5.89 -15.15
C TYR A 278 -0.24 -6.43 -16.39
N SER A 279 0.89 -7.13 -16.20
CA SER A 279 1.69 -7.75 -17.26
C SER A 279 1.36 -9.24 -17.44
N ARG A 280 1.92 -9.86 -18.49
CA ARG A 280 1.84 -11.30 -18.70
C ARG A 280 2.59 -12.05 -17.60
N PHE A 281 2.11 -13.23 -17.21
CA PHE A 281 2.65 -13.98 -16.08
C PHE A 281 4.10 -14.42 -16.28
N GLU A 282 4.55 -14.67 -17.53
CA GLU A 282 5.92 -15.04 -17.85
C GLU A 282 6.89 -13.90 -17.54
N ILE A 283 6.55 -12.67 -17.97
CA ILE A 283 7.34 -11.46 -17.74
C ILE A 283 7.40 -11.14 -16.26
N ALA A 284 6.26 -11.21 -15.58
CA ALA A 284 6.17 -10.98 -14.14
C ALA A 284 7.01 -12.01 -13.35
N THR A 285 6.99 -13.28 -13.74
CA THR A 285 7.79 -14.34 -13.11
C THR A 285 9.28 -14.06 -13.29
N PHE A 286 9.71 -13.71 -14.50
CA PHE A 286 11.12 -13.37 -14.76
C PHE A 286 11.58 -12.18 -13.92
N GLY A 287 10.77 -11.10 -13.86
CA GLY A 287 11.05 -9.95 -13.02
C GLY A 287 11.15 -10.28 -11.53
N ARG A 288 10.26 -11.16 -11.03
CA ARG A 288 10.32 -11.63 -9.63
C ARG A 288 11.59 -12.41 -9.34
N ILE A 289 11.96 -13.35 -10.20
CA ILE A 289 13.20 -14.11 -10.04
C ILE A 289 14.40 -13.17 -9.97
N LEU A 290 14.46 -12.17 -10.85
CA LEU A 290 15.54 -11.17 -10.82
C LEU A 290 15.56 -10.38 -9.51
N ARG A 291 14.40 -9.98 -8.97
CA ARG A 291 14.31 -9.23 -7.71
C ARG A 291 14.71 -10.09 -6.50
N TYR A 292 14.36 -11.38 -6.47
CA TYR A 292 14.83 -12.31 -5.43
C TYR A 292 16.34 -12.50 -5.48
N LEU A 293 16.91 -12.70 -6.67
CA LEU A 293 18.37 -12.79 -6.85
C LEU A 293 19.05 -11.48 -6.47
N ALA A 294 18.48 -10.35 -6.89
CA ALA A 294 19.00 -9.03 -6.55
C ALA A 294 19.01 -8.78 -5.04
N SER A 295 17.94 -9.12 -4.31
CA SER A 295 17.92 -8.97 -2.86
C SER A 295 18.98 -9.80 -2.15
N PHE A 296 19.23 -11.02 -2.64
CA PHE A 296 20.30 -11.87 -2.13
C PHE A 296 21.69 -11.27 -2.38
N PHE A 297 21.98 -10.85 -3.63
CA PHE A 297 23.30 -10.28 -3.99
C PHE A 297 23.51 -8.90 -3.37
N ALA A 298 22.49 -8.07 -3.23
CA ALA A 298 22.59 -6.77 -2.57
C ALA A 298 23.11 -6.87 -1.14
N MET A 299 22.83 -7.97 -0.46
CA MET A 299 23.27 -8.22 0.91
C MET A 299 24.63 -8.94 0.97
N THR A 300 24.86 -9.93 0.10
CA THR A 300 25.94 -10.90 0.30
C THR A 300 27.17 -10.66 -0.56
N LEU A 301 27.06 -10.00 -1.71
CA LEU A 301 28.11 -9.98 -2.72
C LEU A 301 29.43 -9.34 -2.26
N PRO A 302 29.46 -8.18 -1.57
CA PRO A 302 30.70 -7.60 -1.07
C PRO A 302 31.38 -8.49 -0.01
N GLY A 303 30.59 -9.09 0.89
CA GLY A 303 31.09 -10.05 1.87
C GLY A 303 31.64 -11.31 1.20
N PHE A 304 30.96 -11.84 0.18
CA PHE A 304 31.41 -12.98 -0.60
C PHE A 304 32.74 -12.69 -1.29
N TYR A 305 32.87 -11.52 -1.92
CA TYR A 305 34.14 -11.09 -2.53
C TYR A 305 35.28 -11.13 -1.50
N LEU A 306 35.08 -10.57 -0.31
CA LEU A 306 36.10 -10.58 0.76
C LEU A 306 36.40 -11.99 1.25
N ALA A 307 35.40 -12.86 1.40
CA ALA A 307 35.61 -14.24 1.83
C ALA A 307 36.44 -15.04 0.85
N VAL A 308 36.20 -14.85 -0.47
CA VAL A 308 36.93 -15.54 -1.52
C VAL A 308 38.36 -15.00 -1.65
N THR A 309 38.53 -13.69 -1.70
CA THR A 309 39.85 -13.07 -1.95
C THR A 309 40.83 -13.20 -0.79
N ASN A 310 40.32 -13.17 0.47
CA ASN A 310 41.19 -13.20 1.65
C ASN A 310 41.43 -14.60 2.22
N PHE A 311 40.44 -15.49 2.13
CA PHE A 311 40.47 -16.78 2.83
C PHE A 311 40.40 -18.00 1.90
N HIS A 312 39.67 -17.89 0.78
CA HIS A 312 39.34 -19.06 -0.06
C HIS A 312 39.68 -18.84 -1.52
N THR A 313 40.90 -18.39 -1.76
CA THR A 313 41.41 -18.12 -3.12
C THR A 313 41.38 -19.36 -4.04
N GLN A 314 41.34 -20.56 -3.45
CA GLN A 314 41.25 -21.84 -4.17
C GLN A 314 39.92 -22.04 -4.94
N ILE A 315 38.88 -21.26 -4.61
CA ILE A 315 37.60 -21.31 -5.34
C ILE A 315 37.74 -20.69 -6.74
N LEU A 316 38.70 -19.77 -6.91
CA LEU A 316 38.93 -19.07 -8.17
C LEU A 316 39.80 -19.92 -9.10
N PRO A 317 39.47 -19.99 -10.39
CA PRO A 317 40.39 -20.51 -11.40
C PRO A 317 41.73 -19.75 -11.33
N THR A 318 42.86 -20.46 -11.55
CA THR A 318 44.22 -19.87 -11.46
C THR A 318 44.42 -18.65 -12.34
N THR A 319 43.86 -18.64 -13.56
CA THR A 319 43.90 -17.49 -14.46
C THR A 319 43.20 -16.26 -13.87
N LEU A 320 42.05 -16.45 -13.24
CA LEU A 320 41.29 -15.38 -12.62
C LEU A 320 41.97 -14.87 -11.33
N LEU A 321 42.58 -15.77 -10.56
CA LEU A 321 43.36 -15.42 -9.38
C LEU A 321 44.58 -14.54 -9.75
N LEU A 322 45.29 -14.86 -10.83
CA LEU A 322 46.40 -14.05 -11.34
C LEU A 322 45.90 -12.65 -11.76
N SER A 323 44.77 -12.58 -12.48
CA SER A 323 44.16 -11.29 -12.86
C SER A 323 43.75 -10.46 -11.65
N PHE A 324 43.26 -11.09 -10.58
CA PHE A 324 42.94 -10.39 -9.31
C PHE A 324 44.21 -9.88 -8.62
N ALA A 325 45.30 -10.66 -8.60
CA ALA A 325 46.56 -10.25 -8.04
C ALA A 325 47.15 -9.06 -8.82
N GLU A 326 47.11 -9.11 -10.14
CA GLU A 326 47.56 -8.03 -11.03
C GLU A 326 46.73 -6.76 -10.84
N ALA A 327 45.42 -6.89 -10.81
CA ALA A 327 44.49 -5.75 -10.63
C ALA A 327 44.65 -5.05 -9.27
N ARG A 328 45.21 -5.73 -8.28
CA ARG A 328 45.50 -5.18 -6.95
C ARG A 328 46.94 -4.71 -6.80
N GLN A 329 47.76 -4.88 -7.81
CA GLN A 329 49.14 -4.42 -7.77
C GLN A 329 49.21 -2.88 -7.71
N GLY A 330 49.83 -2.34 -6.68
CA GLY A 330 49.94 -0.90 -6.46
C GLY A 330 48.88 -0.32 -5.53
N VAL A 331 47.85 -1.07 -5.12
CA VAL A 331 46.86 -0.62 -4.14
C VAL A 331 47.43 -0.79 -2.73
N PRO A 332 47.50 0.32 -1.91
CA PRO A 332 48.17 0.25 -0.60
C PRO A 332 47.26 -0.34 0.50
N PHE A 333 45.93 -0.50 0.26
CA PHE A 333 45.00 -0.91 1.25
C PHE A 333 44.65 -2.40 1.19
N PRO A 334 44.35 -3.05 2.32
CA PRO A 334 43.75 -4.38 2.31
C PRO A 334 42.34 -4.35 1.70
N ALA A 335 41.90 -5.47 1.10
CA ALA A 335 40.61 -5.56 0.39
C ALA A 335 39.40 -5.11 1.22
N VAL A 336 39.42 -5.34 2.53
CA VAL A 336 38.35 -4.91 3.44
C VAL A 336 38.21 -3.39 3.46
N VAL A 337 39.32 -2.68 3.48
CA VAL A 337 39.34 -1.20 3.50
C VAL A 337 38.90 -0.64 2.15
N GLU A 338 39.36 -1.24 1.04
CA GLU A 338 38.92 -0.88 -0.31
C GLU A 338 37.37 -0.98 -0.44
N VAL A 339 36.80 -2.11 -0.02
CA VAL A 339 35.37 -2.37 -0.05
C VAL A 339 34.62 -1.35 0.84
N LEU A 340 35.09 -1.10 2.06
CA LEU A 340 34.43 -0.16 2.98
C LEU A 340 34.49 1.29 2.45
N ILE A 341 35.62 1.74 1.91
CA ILE A 341 35.73 3.09 1.32
C ILE A 341 34.72 3.26 0.19
N MET A 342 34.67 2.30 -0.73
CA MET A 342 33.75 2.37 -1.87
C MET A 342 32.28 2.27 -1.45
N GLU A 343 31.94 1.38 -0.53
CA GLU A 343 30.57 1.26 -0.02
C GLU A 343 30.10 2.53 0.69
N LEU A 344 30.95 3.11 1.55
CA LEU A 344 30.63 4.36 2.22
C LEU A 344 30.50 5.51 1.21
N SER A 345 31.38 5.59 0.23
CA SER A 345 31.30 6.61 -0.83
C SER A 345 29.99 6.48 -1.61
N PHE A 346 29.57 5.26 -1.93
CA PHE A 346 28.33 5.02 -2.64
C PHE A 346 27.10 5.36 -1.79
N GLU A 347 27.10 5.02 -0.50
CA GLU A 347 25.98 5.38 0.41
C GLU A 347 25.90 6.91 0.62
N LEU A 348 27.05 7.62 0.67
CA LEU A 348 27.06 9.09 0.74
C LEU A 348 26.50 9.72 -0.54
N LEU A 349 26.86 9.19 -1.71
CA LEU A 349 26.31 9.65 -2.98
C LEU A 349 24.79 9.45 -3.06
N ARG A 350 24.31 8.32 -2.58
CA ARG A 350 22.88 8.03 -2.53
C ARG A 350 22.14 8.96 -1.59
N GLU A 351 22.65 9.16 -0.36
CA GLU A 351 22.08 10.10 0.62
C GLU A 351 22.02 11.53 0.08
N ALA A 352 23.08 11.96 -0.60
CA ALA A 352 23.09 13.25 -1.28
C ALA A 352 22.06 13.32 -2.41
N GLY A 353 21.94 12.23 -3.21
CA GLY A 353 21.01 12.14 -4.33
C GLY A 353 19.55 12.27 -3.93
N VAL A 354 19.15 11.69 -2.80
CA VAL A 354 17.77 11.76 -2.27
C VAL A 354 17.41 13.20 -1.84
N ARG A 355 18.38 14.00 -1.40
CA ARG A 355 18.15 15.37 -0.91
C ARG A 355 18.16 16.43 -2.01
N LEU A 356 18.56 16.07 -3.21
CA LEU A 356 18.67 17.02 -4.32
C LEU A 356 17.38 17.05 -5.15
N PRO A 357 16.88 18.23 -5.52
CA PRO A 357 15.62 18.34 -6.26
C PRO A 357 15.72 17.82 -7.71
N GLY A 358 14.77 16.99 -8.11
CA GLY A 358 14.50 16.61 -9.49
C GLY A 358 15.66 15.97 -10.26
N ALA A 359 15.90 16.41 -11.48
CA ALA A 359 16.90 15.86 -12.40
C ALA A 359 18.35 15.95 -11.91
N MET A 360 18.66 16.90 -11.01
CA MET A 360 20.02 17.08 -10.48
C MET A 360 20.47 15.92 -9.59
N GLY A 361 19.58 15.34 -8.79
CA GLY A 361 19.91 14.18 -7.94
C GLY A 361 20.31 12.97 -8.78
N ASN A 362 19.60 12.71 -9.88
CA ASN A 362 19.92 11.61 -10.80
C ASN A 362 21.25 11.81 -11.54
N THR A 363 21.52 13.05 -11.97
CA THR A 363 22.77 13.41 -12.65
C THR A 363 23.97 13.26 -11.71
N ILE A 364 23.87 13.74 -10.47
CA ILE A 364 24.95 13.65 -9.48
C ILE A 364 25.20 12.21 -9.07
N GLY A 365 24.14 11.37 -8.96
CA GLY A 365 24.29 9.95 -8.71
C GLY A 365 25.09 9.22 -9.80
N ILE A 366 24.79 9.50 -11.08
CA ILE A 366 25.48 8.87 -12.21
C ILE A 366 26.90 9.42 -12.37
N VAL A 367 27.05 10.74 -12.45
CA VAL A 367 28.34 11.40 -12.70
C VAL A 367 29.25 11.23 -11.49
N GLY A 368 28.74 11.40 -10.28
CA GLY A 368 29.50 11.20 -9.04
C GLY A 368 30.01 9.76 -8.91
N GLY A 369 29.15 8.76 -9.17
CA GLY A 369 29.53 7.35 -9.12
C GLY A 369 30.61 6.99 -10.16
N LEU A 370 30.49 7.52 -11.39
CA LEU A 370 31.48 7.30 -12.46
C LEU A 370 32.82 7.98 -12.12
N ILE A 371 32.77 9.27 -11.76
CA ILE A 371 33.99 10.05 -11.47
C ILE A 371 34.73 9.50 -10.25
N ILE A 372 34.01 9.22 -9.15
CA ILE A 372 34.62 8.67 -7.93
C ILE A 372 35.22 7.29 -8.21
N GLY A 373 34.47 6.41 -8.90
CA GLY A 373 34.95 5.08 -9.24
C GLY A 373 36.21 5.11 -10.13
N GLN A 374 36.18 5.94 -11.19
CA GLN A 374 37.33 6.06 -12.11
C GLN A 374 38.53 6.71 -11.44
N ALA A 375 38.34 7.82 -10.73
CA ALA A 375 39.44 8.50 -10.02
C ALA A 375 40.06 7.65 -8.92
N ALA A 376 39.26 6.85 -8.20
CA ALA A 376 39.75 5.95 -7.16
C ALA A 376 40.62 4.83 -7.75
N VAL A 377 40.29 4.33 -8.94
CA VAL A 377 41.10 3.33 -9.67
C VAL A 377 42.37 3.97 -10.24
N GLU A 378 42.28 5.15 -10.91
CA GLU A 378 43.41 5.87 -11.46
C GLU A 378 44.46 6.28 -10.40
N ALA A 379 43.97 6.63 -9.22
CA ALA A 379 44.80 6.95 -8.06
C ALA A 379 45.35 5.71 -7.32
N ASN A 380 45.06 4.50 -7.78
CA ASN A 380 45.39 3.23 -7.13
C ASN A 380 44.88 3.14 -5.65
N LEU A 381 43.81 3.80 -5.34
CA LEU A 381 43.18 3.72 -4.01
C LEU A 381 42.35 2.44 -3.86
N VAL A 382 41.74 1.99 -4.93
CA VAL A 382 40.93 0.74 -4.97
C VAL A 382 41.19 -0.01 -6.26
N SER A 383 41.05 -1.33 -6.22
CA SER A 383 41.16 -2.16 -7.41
C SER A 383 39.90 -2.04 -8.31
N PRO A 384 40.06 -2.16 -9.65
CA PRO A 384 38.95 -2.15 -10.59
C PRO A 384 37.87 -3.20 -10.26
N ILE A 385 38.29 -4.35 -9.72
CA ILE A 385 37.39 -5.45 -9.35
C ILE A 385 36.44 -5.04 -8.21
N VAL A 386 36.97 -4.35 -7.21
CA VAL A 386 36.12 -3.83 -6.12
C VAL A 386 35.05 -2.88 -6.66
N VAL A 387 35.41 -1.98 -7.59
CA VAL A 387 34.46 -1.08 -8.23
C VAL A 387 33.34 -1.83 -8.95
N ILE A 388 33.66 -2.91 -9.66
CA ILE A 388 32.67 -3.75 -10.35
C ILE A 388 31.74 -4.43 -9.34
N VAL A 389 32.30 -5.04 -8.28
CA VAL A 389 31.51 -5.71 -7.22
C VAL A 389 30.56 -4.74 -6.55
N ILE A 390 31.03 -3.56 -6.17
CA ILE A 390 30.20 -2.55 -5.49
C ILE A 390 29.12 -1.99 -6.43
N SER A 391 29.48 -1.69 -7.69
CA SER A 391 28.51 -1.22 -8.69
C SER A 391 27.41 -2.23 -8.94
N PHE A 392 27.75 -3.52 -9.07
CA PHE A 392 26.75 -4.57 -9.23
C PHE A 392 25.88 -4.73 -7.99
N THR A 393 26.45 -4.64 -6.78
CA THR A 393 25.71 -4.65 -5.50
C THR A 393 24.71 -3.50 -5.45
N ALA A 394 25.12 -2.32 -5.87
CA ALA A 394 24.27 -1.14 -5.95
C ALA A 394 23.09 -1.34 -6.93
N LEU A 395 23.36 -1.85 -8.13
CA LEU A 395 22.32 -2.19 -9.11
C LEU A 395 21.32 -3.21 -8.54
N CYS A 396 21.80 -4.21 -7.82
CA CYS A 396 20.95 -5.18 -7.13
C CYS A 396 20.05 -4.49 -6.07
N SER A 397 20.58 -3.56 -5.31
CA SER A 397 19.80 -2.83 -4.31
C SER A 397 18.68 -1.96 -4.94
N PHE A 398 18.91 -1.35 -6.11
CA PHE A 398 17.90 -0.60 -6.86
C PHE A 398 16.82 -1.46 -7.50
N ALA A 399 17.08 -2.75 -7.72
CA ALA A 399 16.11 -3.67 -8.27
C ALA A 399 15.01 -4.06 -7.25
N ILE A 400 15.18 -3.76 -5.96
CA ILE A 400 14.22 -4.03 -4.90
C ILE A 400 13.15 -2.93 -4.93
N PRO A 401 11.83 -3.28 -5.08
CA PRO A 401 10.81 -2.28 -5.35
C PRO A 401 10.46 -1.39 -4.16
N ASN A 402 10.57 -1.92 -2.94
CA ASN A 402 10.25 -1.20 -1.71
C ASN A 402 11.52 -0.64 -1.08
N GLU A 403 11.59 0.68 -0.89
CA GLU A 403 12.78 1.38 -0.42
C GLU A 403 13.16 1.03 1.02
N GLU A 404 12.19 0.88 1.92
CA GLU A 404 12.43 0.50 3.33
C GLU A 404 13.00 -0.90 3.41
N PHE A 405 12.44 -1.81 2.61
CA PHE A 405 12.93 -3.18 2.51
C PHE A 405 14.34 -3.23 1.89
N ALA A 406 14.63 -2.43 0.87
CA ALA A 406 15.96 -2.29 0.29
C ALA A 406 16.97 -1.77 1.33
N THR A 407 16.55 -0.86 2.21
CA THR A 407 17.38 -0.33 3.29
C THR A 407 17.78 -1.40 4.29
N ALA A 408 16.89 -2.34 4.61
CA ALA A 408 17.24 -3.48 5.46
C ALA A 408 18.41 -4.30 4.88
N PHE A 409 18.41 -4.57 3.57
CA PHE A 409 19.53 -5.28 2.92
C PHE A 409 20.82 -4.46 2.89
N ARG A 410 20.73 -3.13 2.75
CA ARG A 410 21.90 -2.25 2.80
C ARG A 410 22.57 -2.26 4.18
N ILE A 411 21.80 -2.26 5.26
CA ILE A 411 22.34 -2.40 6.62
C ILE A 411 22.97 -3.78 6.81
N LEU A 412 22.28 -4.84 6.39
CA LEU A 412 22.79 -6.20 6.49
C LEU A 412 24.06 -6.44 5.64
N LYS A 413 24.23 -5.73 4.54
CA LYS A 413 25.46 -5.75 3.73
C LYS A 413 26.70 -5.44 4.57
N PHE A 414 26.66 -4.39 5.38
CA PHE A 414 27.78 -4.06 6.28
C PHE A 414 28.02 -5.12 7.33
N PHE A 415 26.97 -5.75 7.86
CA PHE A 415 27.11 -6.92 8.73
C PHE A 415 27.84 -8.06 8.01
N PHE A 416 27.46 -8.40 6.75
CA PHE A 416 28.14 -9.44 5.99
C PHE A 416 29.58 -9.08 5.66
N ILE A 417 29.88 -7.82 5.31
CA ILE A 417 31.27 -7.36 5.11
C ILE A 417 32.10 -7.63 6.38
N ALA A 418 31.61 -7.24 7.56
CA ALA A 418 32.33 -7.42 8.81
C ALA A 418 32.55 -8.91 9.15
N VAL A 419 31.52 -9.73 9.08
CA VAL A 419 31.59 -11.15 9.44
C VAL A 419 32.44 -11.94 8.44
N CYS A 420 32.32 -11.64 7.12
CA CYS A 420 33.15 -12.28 6.08
C CYS A 420 34.61 -11.83 6.12
N ALA A 421 34.88 -10.58 6.49
CA ALA A 421 36.23 -10.08 6.68
C ALA A 421 36.98 -10.80 7.79
N TRP A 422 36.26 -11.31 8.79
CA TRP A 422 36.85 -12.00 9.94
C TRP A 422 36.84 -13.53 9.82
N LEU A 423 35.74 -14.13 9.37
CA LEU A 423 35.51 -15.58 9.32
C LEU A 423 35.49 -16.16 7.90
N GLY A 424 35.68 -15.35 6.87
CA GLY A 424 35.63 -15.79 5.48
C GLY A 424 34.27 -16.39 5.11
N TYR A 425 34.30 -17.47 4.30
CA TYR A 425 33.09 -18.15 3.84
C TYR A 425 32.26 -18.78 4.96
N PHE A 426 32.92 -19.22 6.04
CA PHE A 426 32.25 -19.73 7.21
C PHE A 426 31.39 -18.62 7.88
N GLY A 427 31.93 -17.40 7.93
CA GLY A 427 31.19 -16.23 8.39
C GLY A 427 29.96 -15.93 7.54
N MET A 428 30.07 -16.09 6.21
CA MET A 428 28.94 -15.94 5.31
C MET A 428 27.80 -16.94 5.63
N LEU A 429 28.14 -18.21 5.85
CA LEU A 429 27.15 -19.24 6.17
C LEU A 429 26.48 -18.96 7.52
N LEU A 430 27.24 -18.57 8.55
CA LEU A 430 26.69 -18.20 9.84
C LEU A 430 25.81 -16.95 9.75
N GLY A 431 26.23 -15.94 8.99
CA GLY A 431 25.44 -14.73 8.74
C GLY A 431 24.11 -15.05 8.05
N LEU A 432 24.12 -15.88 7.01
CA LEU A 432 22.90 -16.32 6.34
C LEU A 432 21.97 -17.10 7.30
N LEU A 433 22.53 -18.00 8.11
CA LEU A 433 21.74 -18.73 9.11
C LEU A 433 21.12 -17.80 10.13
N ALA A 434 21.86 -16.80 10.60
CA ALA A 434 21.36 -15.79 11.55
C ALA A 434 20.19 -14.97 10.94
N VAL A 435 20.33 -14.50 9.69
CA VAL A 435 19.27 -13.76 8.98
C VAL A 435 18.04 -14.64 8.76
N LEU A 436 18.21 -15.88 8.29
CA LEU A 436 17.11 -16.82 8.10
C LEU A 436 16.38 -17.13 9.42
N THR A 437 17.12 -17.35 10.49
CA THR A 437 16.56 -17.55 11.84
C THR A 437 15.79 -16.33 12.31
N HIS A 438 16.31 -15.13 12.11
CA HIS A 438 15.63 -13.88 12.43
C HIS A 438 14.31 -13.74 11.66
N LEU A 439 14.35 -13.91 10.33
CA LEU A 439 13.18 -13.80 9.46
C LEU A 439 12.11 -14.86 9.76
N SER A 440 12.51 -16.08 10.13
CA SER A 440 11.57 -17.16 10.47
C SER A 440 10.81 -16.89 11.77
N HIS A 441 11.41 -16.14 12.72
CA HIS A 441 10.77 -15.72 13.96
C HIS A 441 10.01 -14.40 13.84
N LEU A 442 10.17 -13.68 12.73
CA LEU A 442 9.47 -12.43 12.50
C LEU A 442 8.02 -12.72 12.06
N THR A 443 7.08 -11.99 12.65
CA THR A 443 5.66 -12.09 12.30
C THR A 443 5.06 -10.70 12.17
N SER A 444 4.24 -10.47 11.15
CA SER A 444 3.42 -9.28 11.01
C SER A 444 1.98 -9.62 11.40
N PHE A 445 1.49 -9.11 12.53
CA PHE A 445 0.13 -9.32 13.03
C PHE A 445 -0.34 -10.79 12.99
N GLY A 446 0.54 -11.71 13.44
CA GLY A 446 0.25 -13.14 13.51
C GLY A 446 0.52 -13.93 12.23
N ILE A 447 0.86 -13.28 11.11
CA ILE A 447 1.27 -13.94 9.87
C ILE A 447 2.81 -14.09 9.86
N PRO A 448 3.34 -15.30 9.55
CA PRO A 448 4.78 -15.50 9.42
C PRO A 448 5.38 -14.63 8.31
N TYR A 449 6.49 -13.95 8.62
CA TYR A 449 7.11 -13.02 7.66
C TYR A 449 7.67 -13.72 6.42
N LEU A 450 8.20 -14.94 6.57
CA LEU A 450 8.70 -15.77 5.46
C LEU A 450 7.59 -16.58 4.75
N MET A 451 6.35 -16.17 4.80
CA MET A 451 5.28 -16.81 4.03
C MET A 451 5.61 -16.78 2.53
N PRO A 452 5.42 -17.86 1.74
CA PRO A 452 4.94 -19.20 2.09
C PRO A 452 6.04 -20.21 2.49
N PHE A 453 7.31 -19.85 2.62
CA PHE A 453 8.37 -20.77 3.06
C PHE A 453 8.09 -21.36 4.46
N VAL A 454 7.49 -20.53 5.33
CA VAL A 454 7.06 -20.92 6.68
C VAL A 454 5.56 -20.70 6.76
N GLY A 455 4.80 -21.71 7.18
CA GLY A 455 3.35 -21.62 7.36
C GLY A 455 2.52 -21.78 6.08
N ALA A 456 3.06 -22.38 5.03
CA ALA A 456 2.33 -22.66 3.79
C ALA A 456 1.04 -23.48 4.00
N ASP A 457 1.03 -24.32 5.04
CA ASP A 457 -0.11 -25.13 5.49
C ASP A 457 -1.29 -24.29 5.98
N LEU A 458 -1.08 -23.07 6.42
CA LEU A 458 -2.13 -22.14 6.88
C LEU A 458 -3.15 -21.80 5.78
N ASN A 459 -2.79 -21.94 4.52
CA ASN A 459 -3.66 -21.71 3.35
C ASN A 459 -3.64 -22.87 2.33
N ASP A 460 -3.49 -24.11 2.78
CA ASP A 460 -3.48 -25.30 1.93
C ASP A 460 -2.50 -25.17 0.73
N TYR A 461 -1.34 -24.60 0.91
CA TYR A 461 -0.30 -24.36 -0.10
C TYR A 461 -0.72 -23.48 -1.30
N GLU A 462 -1.86 -22.80 -1.21
CA GLU A 462 -2.35 -21.95 -2.32
C GLU A 462 -1.49 -20.69 -2.53
N ASP A 463 -0.84 -20.18 -1.48
CA ASP A 463 0.02 -19.01 -1.58
C ASP A 463 1.30 -19.28 -2.38
N GLU A 464 1.73 -20.54 -2.52
CA GLU A 464 2.84 -20.93 -3.38
C GLU A 464 2.58 -20.67 -4.87
N ARG A 465 1.30 -20.56 -5.27
CA ARG A 465 0.92 -20.27 -6.66
C ARG A 465 1.19 -18.83 -7.09
N ASP A 466 1.40 -17.95 -6.14
CA ASP A 466 1.73 -16.55 -6.38
C ASP A 466 2.95 -16.12 -5.54
N PHE A 467 4.00 -16.89 -5.63
CA PHE A 467 5.27 -16.67 -4.94
C PHE A 467 6.36 -16.23 -5.92
N ILE A 468 7.50 -16.90 -5.98
CA ILE A 468 8.56 -16.63 -6.99
C ILE A 468 7.97 -16.82 -8.39
N TRP A 469 7.22 -17.90 -8.57
CA TRP A 469 6.55 -18.23 -9.82
C TRP A 469 5.11 -17.75 -9.80
N ARG A 470 4.83 -16.66 -10.53
CA ARG A 470 3.46 -16.17 -10.67
C ARG A 470 2.67 -17.05 -11.63
N GLN A 471 1.59 -17.68 -11.19
CA GLN A 471 0.69 -18.39 -12.07
C GLN A 471 -0.26 -17.43 -12.82
N PRO A 472 -0.79 -17.84 -14.00
CA PRO A 472 -1.82 -17.08 -14.70
C PRO A 472 -3.01 -16.76 -13.79
N LEU A 473 -3.62 -15.57 -13.92
CA LEU A 473 -4.76 -15.12 -13.11
C LEU A 473 -5.89 -16.16 -13.04
N ARG A 474 -6.12 -16.93 -14.13
CA ARG A 474 -7.13 -18.00 -14.17
C ARG A 474 -6.90 -19.12 -13.16
N LYS A 475 -5.66 -19.32 -12.71
CA LYS A 475 -5.29 -20.35 -11.72
C LYS A 475 -5.27 -19.80 -10.30
N LEU A 476 -5.20 -18.48 -10.12
CA LEU A 476 -5.23 -17.81 -8.82
C LEU A 476 -6.69 -17.69 -8.34
N ARG A 477 -7.28 -18.80 -7.93
CA ARG A 477 -8.70 -18.86 -7.54
C ARG A 477 -8.97 -18.49 -6.09
N ARG A 478 -7.99 -18.67 -5.22
CA ARG A 478 -8.11 -18.38 -3.79
C ARG A 478 -7.39 -17.09 -3.43
N ARG A 479 -7.85 -16.46 -2.36
CA ARG A 479 -7.18 -15.32 -1.72
C ARG A 479 -6.00 -15.81 -0.88
N PRO A 480 -5.00 -14.94 -0.65
CA PRO A 480 -3.89 -15.24 0.25
C PRO A 480 -4.34 -15.53 1.69
N VAL A 481 -3.41 -16.00 2.51
CA VAL A 481 -3.62 -16.34 3.93
C VAL A 481 -4.22 -15.21 4.77
N TYR A 482 -4.10 -13.97 4.35
CA TYR A 482 -4.61 -12.79 5.05
C TYR A 482 -6.14 -12.74 5.13
N ALA A 483 -6.81 -13.31 4.13
CA ALA A 483 -8.26 -13.30 4.05
C ALA A 483 -8.91 -14.19 5.10
N ASN A 484 -10.14 -13.81 5.48
CA ASN A 484 -10.98 -14.62 6.34
C ASN A 484 -11.09 -16.06 5.78
N PRO A 485 -10.84 -17.09 6.58
CA PRO A 485 -10.91 -18.49 6.14
C PRO A 485 -12.23 -18.89 5.48
N LYS A 486 -13.34 -18.21 5.79
CA LYS A 486 -14.67 -18.48 5.22
C LYS A 486 -14.85 -17.94 3.79
N GLU A 487 -14.08 -16.92 3.40
CA GLU A 487 -14.25 -16.18 2.13
C GLU A 487 -12.98 -16.21 1.27
N ARG A 488 -12.29 -17.35 1.22
CA ARG A 488 -11.04 -17.49 0.45
C ARG A 488 -11.20 -17.59 -1.06
N THR A 489 -12.38 -17.86 -1.57
CA THR A 489 -12.62 -17.96 -3.03
C THR A 489 -12.70 -16.56 -3.64
N LYS A 490 -11.81 -16.27 -4.60
CA LYS A 490 -11.74 -14.95 -5.28
C LYS A 490 -12.22 -15.03 -6.74
N LEU A 491 -12.08 -16.18 -7.39
CA LEU A 491 -12.41 -16.35 -8.80
C LEU A 491 -13.19 -17.62 -9.04
N THR A 492 -14.38 -17.49 -9.60
CA THR A 492 -15.21 -18.60 -10.08
C THR A 492 -15.52 -18.41 -11.56
N PHE A 493 -15.52 -19.49 -12.34
CA PHE A 493 -15.93 -19.45 -13.72
C PHE A 493 -17.35 -19.99 -13.83
N SER A 494 -18.24 -19.25 -14.51
CA SER A 494 -19.55 -19.77 -14.90
C SER A 494 -19.36 -21.02 -15.77
N LYS A 495 -20.08 -22.12 -15.46
CA LYS A 495 -20.01 -23.42 -16.17
C LYS A 495 -20.55 -23.38 -17.61
N LYS A 496 -20.62 -22.22 -18.25
CA LYS A 496 -21.00 -22.11 -19.67
C LYS A 496 -19.76 -21.79 -20.51
N ARG A 497 -18.99 -22.83 -20.81
CA ARG A 497 -18.23 -23.00 -22.05
C ARG A 497 -17.92 -24.46 -22.25
#